data_2451e3fe8255dd558971ae601b4fdc8b
#
_entry.id   2451e3fe8255dd558971ae601b4fdc8b
#
_cell.length_a   1.000
_cell.length_b   1.000
_cell.length_c   1.000
_cell.angle_alpha   90.00
_cell.angle_beta   90.00
_cell.angle_gamma   90.00
#
_symmetry.space_group_name_H-M   'P 1'
#
loop_
_entity.id
_entity.type
_entity.pdbx_description
1 polymer ?
#
loop_
_entity_poly.entity_id
_entity_poly.type
_entity_poly.pdbx_seq_one_letter_code
_entity_poly.pdbx_strand_id
1 'polypeptide(L)'
;MDFVPAWHALLLGLVEGLTEFLPVSSTGHLIIVSDWLGENDEKGKVFDIVIQLGAILAVCWEYRARFTRAFAGIASDAVQQRFALNLFVAFLPAAIVGLAFQSAIKAHLFNPVSVAIALVVGAFAIFAIEAWYKRHGAPRVTAVDAMTWKDALKVGLAQCLSLIPGTSRSGATIMGGMVFGLSRQAATEFSFFLAVPIMFAASGYQVVKYRALFSASDAIPFAIGFVVSFISALVAVKALIRFVANHDFKGFAWYRIVLGVLVLAYFWSQAPR
;
A
#
# COMPACT_ATOMS: atom_id res chain seq x y z
N MET A 1 1.23 10.41 -29.63
CA MET A 1 1.35 10.02 -28.21
C MET A 1 0.12 10.57 -27.53
N ASP A 2 -0.83 9.68 -27.23
CA ASP A 2 -2.11 10.11 -26.75
C ASP A 2 -2.05 10.51 -25.28
N PHE A 3 -2.76 11.58 -24.94
CA PHE A 3 -2.92 12.09 -23.58
C PHE A 3 -3.71 11.08 -22.74
N VAL A 4 -3.33 10.89 -21.47
CA VAL A 4 -4.26 10.30 -20.50
C VAL A 4 -5.47 11.24 -20.39
N PRO A 5 -6.68 10.84 -20.78
CA PRO A 5 -7.85 11.71 -20.67
C PRO A 5 -8.08 12.13 -19.21
N ALA A 6 -8.56 13.34 -19.00
CA ALA A 6 -8.77 13.86 -17.63
C ALA A 6 -9.69 12.97 -16.77
N TRP A 7 -10.69 12.31 -17.38
CA TRP A 7 -11.57 11.40 -16.67
C TRP A 7 -10.90 10.04 -16.32
N HIS A 8 -9.91 9.55 -17.14
CA HIS A 8 -9.07 8.42 -16.76
C HIS A 8 -8.21 8.77 -15.55
N ALA A 9 -7.60 9.96 -15.58
CA ALA A 9 -6.80 10.47 -14.49
C ALA A 9 -7.60 10.58 -13.18
N LEU A 10 -8.84 11.06 -13.26
CA LEU A 10 -9.74 11.14 -12.12
C LEU A 10 -10.08 9.75 -11.58
N LEU A 11 -10.45 8.82 -12.47
CA LEU A 11 -10.84 7.46 -12.05
C LEU A 11 -9.68 6.70 -11.43
N LEU A 12 -8.51 6.68 -12.08
CA LEU A 12 -7.31 6.00 -11.57
C LEU A 12 -6.83 6.63 -10.25
N GLY A 13 -6.82 7.96 -10.15
CA GLY A 13 -6.49 8.64 -8.91
C GLY A 13 -7.46 8.31 -7.76
N LEU A 14 -8.75 8.21 -8.05
CA LEU A 14 -9.76 7.80 -7.07
C LEU A 14 -9.54 6.36 -6.60
N VAL A 15 -9.31 5.44 -7.53
CA VAL A 15 -9.06 4.02 -7.24
C VAL A 15 -7.81 3.86 -6.40
N GLU A 16 -6.69 4.47 -6.80
CA GLU A 16 -5.44 4.43 -6.04
C GLU A 16 -5.63 4.96 -4.62
N GLY A 17 -6.13 6.19 -4.48
CA GLY A 17 -6.26 6.82 -3.18
C GLY A 17 -7.20 6.08 -2.23
N LEU A 18 -8.32 5.53 -2.72
CA LEU A 18 -9.23 4.74 -1.89
C LEU A 18 -8.65 3.39 -1.47
N THR A 19 -7.80 2.77 -2.30
CA THR A 19 -7.41 1.36 -2.10
C THR A 19 -6.00 1.15 -1.58
N GLU A 20 -5.08 2.13 -1.73
CA GLU A 20 -3.67 1.97 -1.36
C GLU A 20 -3.47 1.66 0.13
N PHE A 21 -4.22 2.30 1.01
CA PHE A 21 -4.07 2.12 2.45
C PHE A 21 -4.99 1.05 3.04
N LEU A 22 -6.02 0.62 2.31
CA LEU A 22 -6.88 -0.47 2.72
C LEU A 22 -6.21 -1.82 2.45
N PRO A 23 -6.49 -2.86 3.25
CA PRO A 23 -5.91 -4.18 3.02
C PRO A 23 -6.59 -4.94 1.87
N VAL A 24 -6.82 -4.26 0.72
CA VAL A 24 -7.54 -4.78 -0.45
C VAL A 24 -6.71 -4.85 -1.74
N SER A 25 -5.48 -4.30 -1.72
CA SER A 25 -4.54 -4.23 -2.86
C SER A 25 -4.96 -3.24 -3.97
N SER A 26 -4.36 -2.06 -3.97
CA SER A 26 -4.51 -1.08 -5.07
C SER A 26 -4.07 -1.67 -6.42
N THR A 27 -2.98 -2.44 -6.45
CA THR A 27 -2.51 -3.15 -7.65
C THR A 27 -3.59 -4.05 -8.24
N GLY A 28 -4.38 -4.75 -7.40
CA GLY A 28 -5.48 -5.61 -7.88
C GLY A 28 -6.60 -4.82 -8.55
N HIS A 29 -6.82 -3.58 -8.16
CA HIS A 29 -7.81 -2.69 -8.78
C HIS A 29 -7.26 -2.04 -10.05
N LEU A 30 -6.07 -1.46 -9.96
CA LEU A 30 -5.46 -0.75 -11.06
C LEU A 30 -5.22 -1.67 -12.26
N ILE A 31 -4.85 -2.95 -12.05
CA ILE A 31 -4.62 -3.88 -13.16
C ILE A 31 -5.87 -4.07 -14.05
N ILE A 32 -7.08 -4.03 -13.46
CA ILE A 32 -8.33 -4.12 -14.23
C ILE A 32 -8.66 -2.76 -14.84
N VAL A 33 -8.59 -1.70 -14.03
CA VAL A 33 -9.06 -0.37 -14.45
C VAL A 33 -8.14 0.20 -15.53
N SER A 34 -6.82 0.07 -15.39
CA SER A 34 -5.85 0.53 -16.40
C SER A 34 -5.99 -0.28 -17.69
N ASP A 35 -6.24 -1.59 -17.61
CA ASP A 35 -6.48 -2.42 -18.80
C ASP A 35 -7.76 -2.01 -19.51
N TRP A 36 -8.85 -1.84 -18.78
CA TRP A 36 -10.13 -1.39 -19.32
C TRP A 36 -10.06 -0.01 -19.97
N LEU A 37 -9.22 0.89 -19.45
CA LEU A 37 -9.01 2.23 -19.98
C LEU A 37 -7.97 2.28 -21.11
N GLY A 38 -7.21 1.19 -21.33
CA GLY A 38 -6.12 1.15 -22.31
C GLY A 38 -4.84 1.88 -21.84
N GLU A 39 -4.68 2.08 -20.52
CA GLU A 39 -3.57 2.83 -19.90
C GLU A 39 -2.45 1.90 -19.37
N ASN A 40 -2.19 0.78 -20.08
CA ASN A 40 -1.16 -0.20 -19.68
C ASN A 40 0.24 0.07 -20.25
N ASP A 41 0.41 1.15 -20.98
CA ASP A 41 1.66 1.51 -21.62
C ASP A 41 2.71 2.07 -20.62
N GLU A 42 3.84 2.51 -21.11
CA GLU A 42 4.89 3.12 -20.28
C GLU A 42 4.44 4.45 -19.64
N LYS A 43 3.50 5.18 -20.26
CA LYS A 43 2.93 6.41 -19.69
C LYS A 43 1.98 6.09 -18.53
N GLY A 44 1.11 5.09 -18.68
CA GLY A 44 0.26 4.61 -17.60
C GLY A 44 1.09 4.23 -16.36
N LYS A 45 2.24 3.56 -16.54
CA LYS A 45 3.15 3.26 -15.43
C LYS A 45 3.73 4.50 -14.75
N VAL A 46 4.02 5.55 -15.51
CA VAL A 46 4.47 6.84 -14.95
C VAL A 46 3.33 7.52 -14.21
N PHE A 47 2.12 7.45 -14.77
CA PHE A 47 0.93 8.00 -14.12
C PHE A 47 0.65 7.32 -12.77
N ASP A 48 0.76 5.98 -12.69
CA ASP A 48 0.61 5.22 -11.43
C ASP A 48 1.56 5.72 -10.34
N ILE A 49 2.81 6.09 -10.71
CA ILE A 49 3.76 6.66 -9.76
C ILE A 49 3.27 7.99 -9.20
N VAL A 50 2.70 8.83 -10.06
CA VAL A 50 2.22 10.17 -9.68
C VAL A 50 1.04 10.08 -8.73
N ILE A 51 0.05 9.24 -9.03
CA ILE A 51 -1.11 9.05 -8.15
C ILE A 51 -0.72 8.39 -6.82
N GLN A 52 0.26 7.50 -6.82
CA GLN A 52 0.82 6.90 -5.61
C GLN A 52 1.50 7.96 -4.71
N LEU A 53 2.23 8.92 -5.30
CA LEU A 53 2.79 10.06 -4.56
C LEU A 53 1.68 10.92 -3.95
N GLY A 54 0.57 11.13 -4.65
CA GLY A 54 -0.61 11.79 -4.11
C GLY A 54 -1.13 11.08 -2.86
N ALA A 55 -1.32 9.77 -2.95
CA ALA A 55 -1.80 8.95 -1.85
C ALA A 55 -0.89 9.03 -0.61
N ILE A 56 0.46 8.91 -0.77
CA ILE A 56 1.36 8.94 0.39
C ILE A 56 1.42 10.31 1.06
N LEU A 57 1.28 11.39 0.29
CA LEU A 57 1.22 12.73 0.86
C LEU A 57 -0.04 12.95 1.71
N ALA A 58 -1.13 12.22 1.46
CA ALA A 58 -2.31 12.25 2.33
C ALA A 58 -1.98 11.72 3.75
N VAL A 59 -1.18 10.66 3.85
CA VAL A 59 -0.68 10.18 5.16
C VAL A 59 0.24 11.20 5.83
N CYS A 60 1.16 11.79 5.08
CA CYS A 60 2.02 12.84 5.60
C CYS A 60 1.21 14.02 6.15
N TRP A 61 0.15 14.41 5.44
CA TRP A 61 -0.76 15.48 5.86
C TRP A 61 -1.58 15.10 7.09
N GLU A 62 -2.19 13.92 7.11
CA GLU A 62 -3.00 13.46 8.25
C GLU A 62 -2.17 13.38 9.53
N TYR A 63 -0.96 12.83 9.43
CA TYR A 63 -0.06 12.65 10.54
C TYR A 63 1.04 13.72 10.64
N ARG A 64 0.84 14.90 10.02
CA ARG A 64 1.84 15.99 10.01
C ARG A 64 2.37 16.36 11.39
N ALA A 65 1.50 16.43 12.39
CA ALA A 65 1.92 16.74 13.76
C ALA A 65 2.83 15.65 14.35
N ARG A 66 2.60 14.37 13.99
CA ARG A 66 3.44 13.25 14.40
C ARG A 66 4.82 13.33 13.74
N PHE A 67 4.83 13.54 12.42
CA PHE A 67 6.09 13.67 11.67
C PHE A 67 6.88 14.90 12.10
N THR A 68 6.24 16.06 12.29
CA THR A 68 6.91 17.27 12.77
C THR A 68 7.56 17.04 14.15
N ARG A 69 6.85 16.39 15.09
CA ARG A 69 7.43 16.02 16.40
C ARG A 69 8.60 15.05 16.26
N ALA A 70 8.49 14.06 15.36
CA ALA A 70 9.58 13.11 15.13
C ALA A 70 10.83 13.81 14.58
N PHE A 71 10.68 14.70 13.61
CA PHE A 71 11.79 15.48 13.07
C PHE A 71 12.40 16.44 14.11
N ALA A 72 11.59 17.16 14.85
CA ALA A 72 12.08 18.12 15.85
C ALA A 72 12.78 17.41 17.03
N GLY A 73 12.29 16.22 17.41
CA GLY A 73 12.82 15.48 18.57
C GLY A 73 13.91 14.46 18.25
N ILE A 74 14.26 14.25 16.97
CA ILE A 74 15.17 13.17 16.59
C ILE A 74 16.57 13.26 17.23
N ALA A 75 17.02 14.46 17.55
CA ALA A 75 18.32 14.68 18.19
C ALA A 75 18.28 14.55 19.74
N SER A 76 17.12 14.70 20.38
CA SER A 76 17.02 14.90 21.84
C SER A 76 15.99 14.04 22.55
N ASP A 77 15.00 13.47 21.84
CA ASP A 77 13.90 12.69 22.42
C ASP A 77 14.04 11.20 22.07
N ALA A 78 14.27 10.36 23.08
CA ALA A 78 14.42 8.93 22.95
C ALA A 78 13.19 8.22 22.33
N VAL A 79 11.98 8.78 22.53
CA VAL A 79 10.75 8.25 21.91
C VAL A 79 10.77 8.48 20.41
N GLN A 80 11.18 9.67 19.96
CA GLN A 80 11.25 10.02 18.54
C GLN A 80 12.40 9.28 17.85
N GLN A 81 13.54 9.11 18.51
CA GLN A 81 14.65 8.31 18.02
C GLN A 81 14.24 6.84 17.81
N ARG A 82 13.53 6.26 18.79
CA ARG A 82 13.00 4.88 18.68
C ARG A 82 11.98 4.76 17.57
N PHE A 83 11.09 5.73 17.41
CA PHE A 83 10.12 5.76 16.32
C PHE A 83 10.82 5.77 14.95
N ALA A 84 11.80 6.65 14.74
CA ALA A 84 12.58 6.73 13.50
C ALA A 84 13.37 5.44 13.26
N LEU A 85 14.02 4.90 14.30
CA LEU A 85 14.73 3.61 14.22
C LEU A 85 13.78 2.47 13.83
N ASN A 86 12.59 2.40 14.42
CA ASN A 86 11.60 1.38 14.11
C ASN A 86 11.14 1.46 12.65
N LEU A 87 10.92 2.66 12.11
CA LEU A 87 10.58 2.82 10.69
C LEU A 87 11.74 2.38 9.79
N PHE A 88 12.97 2.76 10.12
CA PHE A 88 14.15 2.37 9.36
C PHE A 88 14.36 0.85 9.37
N VAL A 89 14.28 0.22 10.55
CA VAL A 89 14.43 -1.24 10.71
C VAL A 89 13.34 -2.00 9.95
N ALA A 90 12.09 -1.53 10.00
CA ALA A 90 10.98 -2.16 9.27
C ALA A 90 11.07 -1.93 7.74
N PHE A 91 11.68 -0.83 7.31
CA PHE A 91 11.91 -0.53 5.88
C PHE A 91 12.91 -1.49 5.24
N LEU A 92 14.00 -1.83 5.95
CA LEU A 92 15.16 -2.55 5.39
C LEU A 92 14.83 -3.89 4.74
N PRO A 93 14.08 -4.84 5.35
CA PRO A 93 13.85 -6.15 4.75
C PRO A 93 13.24 -6.07 3.35
N ALA A 94 12.15 -5.30 3.20
CA ALA A 94 11.48 -5.15 1.91
C ALA A 94 12.31 -4.38 0.89
N ALA A 95 13.11 -3.39 1.31
CA ALA A 95 14.01 -2.67 0.44
C ALA A 95 15.11 -3.60 -0.10
N ILE A 96 15.76 -4.40 0.76
CA ILE A 96 16.81 -5.34 0.37
C ILE A 96 16.25 -6.41 -0.57
N VAL A 97 15.16 -7.07 -0.19
CA VAL A 97 14.55 -8.14 -1.01
C VAL A 97 14.00 -7.57 -2.32
N GLY A 98 13.34 -6.41 -2.26
CA GLY A 98 12.81 -5.75 -3.43
C GLY A 98 13.88 -5.38 -4.45
N LEU A 99 15.00 -4.81 -4.01
CA LEU A 99 16.12 -4.46 -4.90
C LEU A 99 16.82 -5.71 -5.45
N ALA A 100 17.04 -6.73 -4.60
CA ALA A 100 17.73 -7.95 -5.00
C ALA A 100 16.94 -8.79 -6.03
N PHE A 101 15.61 -8.83 -5.89
CA PHE A 101 14.75 -9.71 -6.67
C PHE A 101 13.78 -8.98 -7.63
N GLN A 102 13.95 -7.66 -7.84
CA GLN A 102 13.05 -6.84 -8.66
C GLN A 102 12.77 -7.42 -10.05
N SER A 103 13.81 -7.88 -10.75
CA SER A 103 13.67 -8.45 -12.09
C SER A 103 12.89 -9.76 -12.10
N ALA A 104 13.20 -10.66 -11.16
CA ALA A 104 12.49 -11.93 -11.02
C ALA A 104 11.01 -11.74 -10.63
N ILE A 105 10.75 -10.84 -9.68
CA ILE A 105 9.39 -10.49 -9.26
C ILE A 105 8.59 -9.96 -10.47
N LYS A 106 9.15 -9.03 -11.23
CA LYS A 106 8.48 -8.48 -12.42
C LYS A 106 8.24 -9.53 -13.50
N ALA A 107 9.22 -10.38 -13.76
CA ALA A 107 9.12 -11.39 -14.82
C ALA A 107 8.09 -12.49 -14.53
N HIS A 108 7.94 -12.88 -13.25
CA HIS A 108 7.15 -14.07 -12.90
C HIS A 108 5.84 -13.78 -12.19
N LEU A 109 5.76 -12.67 -11.44
CA LEU A 109 4.62 -12.40 -10.56
C LEU A 109 3.71 -11.25 -11.03
N PHE A 110 4.18 -10.37 -11.93
CA PHE A 110 3.37 -9.28 -12.47
C PHE A 110 2.47 -9.76 -13.60
N ASN A 111 1.47 -10.58 -13.26
CA ASN A 111 0.45 -11.04 -14.17
C ASN A 111 -0.90 -11.17 -13.45
N PRO A 112 -2.04 -11.09 -14.16
CA PRO A 112 -3.37 -11.09 -13.54
C PRO A 112 -3.66 -12.33 -12.69
N VAL A 113 -3.17 -13.50 -13.10
CA VAL A 113 -3.39 -14.77 -12.38
C VAL A 113 -2.68 -14.72 -11.00
N SER A 114 -1.42 -14.30 -10.97
CA SER A 114 -0.67 -14.16 -9.72
C SER A 114 -1.34 -13.16 -8.78
N VAL A 115 -1.82 -12.03 -9.32
CA VAL A 115 -2.53 -11.01 -8.54
C VAL A 115 -3.81 -11.57 -7.94
N ALA A 116 -4.60 -12.29 -8.73
CA ALA A 116 -5.85 -12.88 -8.24
C ALA A 116 -5.62 -13.95 -7.17
N ILE A 117 -4.62 -14.82 -7.38
CA ILE A 117 -4.23 -15.83 -6.37
C ILE A 117 -3.80 -15.13 -5.08
N ALA A 118 -2.95 -14.10 -5.16
CA ALA A 118 -2.49 -13.35 -3.99
C ALA A 118 -3.65 -12.63 -3.25
N LEU A 119 -4.65 -12.12 -3.99
CA LEU A 119 -5.87 -11.56 -3.40
C LEU A 119 -6.61 -12.62 -2.57
N VAL A 120 -6.87 -13.79 -3.16
CA VAL A 120 -7.65 -14.87 -2.51
C VAL A 120 -6.87 -15.47 -1.35
N VAL A 121 -5.59 -15.80 -1.53
CA VAL A 121 -4.73 -16.32 -0.45
C VAL A 121 -4.64 -15.32 0.70
N GLY A 122 -4.46 -14.03 0.40
CA GLY A 122 -4.45 -12.97 1.40
C GLY A 122 -5.78 -12.81 2.13
N ALA A 123 -6.92 -13.08 1.47
CA ALA A 123 -8.23 -13.09 2.14
C ALA A 123 -8.33 -14.23 3.17
N PHE A 124 -7.92 -15.44 2.82
CA PHE A 124 -7.87 -16.55 3.77
C PHE A 124 -6.89 -16.29 4.92
N ALA A 125 -5.75 -15.64 4.65
CA ALA A 125 -4.82 -15.22 5.69
C ALA A 125 -5.49 -14.23 6.66
N ILE A 126 -6.25 -13.25 6.17
CA ILE A 126 -7.01 -12.31 7.03
C ILE A 126 -8.02 -13.07 7.91
N PHE A 127 -8.79 -14.01 7.35
CA PHE A 127 -9.73 -14.81 8.15
C PHE A 127 -9.02 -15.62 9.22
N ALA A 128 -7.92 -16.28 8.89
CA ALA A 128 -7.15 -17.08 9.83
C ALA A 128 -6.55 -16.23 10.96
N ILE A 129 -5.95 -15.07 10.61
CA ILE A 129 -5.34 -14.15 11.57
C ILE A 129 -6.41 -13.54 12.49
N GLU A 130 -7.56 -13.13 11.97
CA GLU A 130 -8.66 -12.61 12.78
C GLU A 130 -9.23 -13.66 13.72
N ALA A 131 -9.36 -14.91 13.28
CA ALA A 131 -9.81 -16.01 14.14
C ALA A 131 -8.76 -16.32 15.24
N TRP A 132 -7.48 -16.32 14.88
CA TRP A 132 -6.36 -16.50 15.81
C TRP A 132 -6.31 -15.36 16.84
N TYR A 133 -6.39 -14.11 16.40
CA TYR A 133 -6.34 -12.92 17.23
C TYR A 133 -7.44 -12.90 18.30
N LYS A 134 -8.66 -13.35 17.97
CA LYS A 134 -9.76 -13.49 18.93
C LYS A 134 -9.49 -14.52 20.04
N ARG A 135 -8.65 -15.52 19.78
CA ARG A 135 -8.35 -16.62 20.73
C ARG A 135 -7.16 -16.34 21.64
N HIS A 136 -6.24 -15.45 21.25
CA HIS A 136 -4.96 -15.26 21.94
C HIS A 136 -4.90 -14.07 22.91
N GLY A 137 -6.07 -13.49 23.26
CA GLY A 137 -6.19 -12.47 24.31
C GLY A 137 -5.78 -11.06 23.90
N ALA A 138 -5.47 -10.23 24.89
CA ALA A 138 -5.17 -8.82 24.69
C ALA A 138 -3.83 -8.62 23.93
N PRO A 139 -3.76 -7.64 23.02
CA PRO A 139 -2.52 -7.32 22.32
C PRO A 139 -1.47 -6.79 23.29
N ARG A 140 -0.20 -7.16 23.03
CA ARG A 140 0.94 -6.72 23.84
C ARG A 140 1.32 -5.26 23.59
N VAL A 141 1.14 -4.77 22.35
CA VAL A 141 1.49 -3.43 21.91
C VAL A 141 0.23 -2.73 21.41
N THR A 142 -0.22 -1.72 22.14
CA THR A 142 -1.45 -0.98 21.83
C THR A 142 -1.20 0.39 21.20
N ALA A 143 0.04 0.88 21.23
CA ALA A 143 0.45 2.16 20.65
C ALA A 143 1.79 2.01 19.92
N VAL A 144 1.97 2.78 18.84
CA VAL A 144 3.21 2.75 18.03
C VAL A 144 4.44 3.13 18.86
N ASP A 145 4.31 4.04 19.81
CA ASP A 145 5.41 4.47 20.68
C ASP A 145 5.86 3.39 21.68
N ALA A 146 5.05 2.37 21.91
CA ALA A 146 5.41 1.21 22.75
C ALA A 146 6.14 0.10 21.97
N MET A 147 6.25 0.20 20.64
CA MET A 147 6.95 -0.77 19.81
C MET A 147 8.45 -0.78 20.08
N THR A 148 9.01 -1.97 20.09
CA THR A 148 10.46 -2.20 20.08
C THR A 148 10.97 -2.36 18.64
N TRP A 149 12.29 -2.23 18.44
CA TRP A 149 12.91 -2.51 17.14
C TRP A 149 12.69 -3.95 16.66
N LYS A 150 12.53 -4.90 17.60
CA LYS A 150 12.22 -6.31 17.27
C LYS A 150 10.81 -6.44 16.70
N ASP A 151 9.86 -5.67 17.21
CA ASP A 151 8.49 -5.62 16.66
C ASP A 151 8.50 -5.03 15.26
N ALA A 152 9.23 -3.93 15.09
CA ALA A 152 9.40 -3.26 13.80
C ALA A 152 10.03 -4.18 12.75
N LEU A 153 11.09 -4.91 13.12
CA LEU A 153 11.73 -5.89 12.24
C LEU A 153 10.76 -6.99 11.79
N LYS A 154 9.95 -7.53 12.70
CA LYS A 154 8.95 -8.56 12.39
C LYS A 154 7.90 -8.04 11.40
N VAL A 155 7.43 -6.80 11.59
CA VAL A 155 6.51 -6.16 10.62
C VAL A 155 7.20 -5.94 9.28
N GLY A 156 8.46 -5.53 9.28
CA GLY A 156 9.27 -5.37 8.06
C GLY A 156 9.48 -6.68 7.30
N LEU A 157 9.69 -7.79 8.01
CA LEU A 157 9.76 -9.12 7.39
C LEU A 157 8.41 -9.52 6.79
N ALA A 158 7.30 -9.30 7.50
CA ALA A 158 5.96 -9.52 6.94
C ALA A 158 5.70 -8.64 5.70
N GLN A 159 6.22 -7.42 5.67
CA GLN A 159 6.12 -6.55 4.51
C GLN A 159 6.76 -7.12 3.25
N CYS A 160 7.75 -8.01 3.33
CA CYS A 160 8.33 -8.67 2.16
C CYS A 160 7.27 -9.44 1.34
N LEU A 161 6.20 -9.92 1.97
CA LEU A 161 5.08 -10.56 1.27
C LEU A 161 4.39 -9.60 0.28
N SER A 162 4.44 -8.30 0.55
CA SER A 162 3.84 -7.30 -0.34
C SER A 162 4.57 -7.11 -1.67
N LEU A 163 5.77 -7.66 -1.80
CA LEU A 163 6.49 -7.70 -3.07
C LEU A 163 5.81 -8.62 -4.09
N ILE A 164 4.95 -9.52 -3.63
CA ILE A 164 4.07 -10.31 -4.49
C ILE A 164 2.86 -9.43 -4.85
N PRO A 165 2.67 -9.07 -6.14
CA PRO A 165 1.55 -8.24 -6.57
C PRO A 165 0.21 -8.87 -6.18
N GLY A 166 -0.73 -8.06 -5.71
CA GLY A 166 -2.02 -8.55 -5.19
C GLY A 166 -2.05 -8.82 -3.68
N THR A 167 -0.90 -8.99 -3.02
CA THR A 167 -0.86 -9.24 -1.56
C THR A 167 -1.38 -8.05 -0.75
N SER A 168 -1.19 -6.83 -1.20
CA SER A 168 -1.39 -5.57 -0.47
C SER A 168 -0.29 -5.29 0.56
N ARG A 169 0.40 -4.16 0.41
CA ARG A 169 1.42 -3.72 1.38
C ARG A 169 0.80 -3.47 2.75
N SER A 170 -0.30 -2.72 2.81
CA SER A 170 -1.05 -2.47 4.05
C SER A 170 -1.58 -3.77 4.65
N GLY A 171 -2.12 -4.69 3.83
CA GLY A 171 -2.55 -6.01 4.29
C GLY A 171 -1.43 -6.80 4.95
N ALA A 172 -0.26 -6.90 4.33
CA ALA A 172 0.89 -7.64 4.86
C ALA A 172 1.40 -7.05 6.18
N THR A 173 1.56 -5.73 6.26
CA THR A 173 2.08 -5.06 7.46
C THR A 173 1.09 -5.04 8.62
N ILE A 174 -0.20 -4.82 8.35
CA ILE A 174 -1.25 -4.84 9.38
C ILE A 174 -1.41 -6.26 9.94
N MET A 175 -1.62 -7.25 9.05
CA MET A 175 -1.80 -8.63 9.48
C MET A 175 -0.55 -9.19 10.17
N GLY A 176 0.64 -8.90 9.64
CA GLY A 176 1.90 -9.24 10.29
C GLY A 176 2.03 -8.60 11.67
N GLY A 177 1.73 -7.31 11.80
CA GLY A 177 1.73 -6.62 13.09
C GLY A 177 0.82 -7.29 14.12
N MET A 178 -0.40 -7.64 13.72
CA MET A 178 -1.36 -8.35 14.60
C MET A 178 -0.84 -9.72 15.04
N VAL A 179 -0.26 -10.51 14.14
CA VAL A 179 0.36 -11.81 14.46
C VAL A 179 1.49 -11.66 15.46
N PHE A 180 2.24 -10.56 15.40
CA PHE A 180 3.34 -10.30 16.32
C PHE A 180 2.94 -9.53 17.59
N GLY A 181 1.63 -9.41 17.85
CA GLY A 181 1.09 -8.91 19.11
C GLY A 181 0.79 -7.41 19.15
N LEU A 182 0.70 -6.73 18.01
CA LEU A 182 0.19 -5.37 17.93
C LEU A 182 -1.35 -5.39 17.94
N SER A 183 -1.96 -4.35 18.51
CA SER A 183 -3.39 -4.11 18.33
C SER A 183 -3.71 -3.77 16.87
N ARG A 184 -4.96 -3.96 16.45
CA ARG A 184 -5.40 -3.58 15.10
C ARG A 184 -5.07 -2.12 14.80
N GLN A 185 -5.33 -1.23 15.75
CA GLN A 185 -5.05 0.19 15.61
C GLN A 185 -3.55 0.46 15.49
N ALA A 186 -2.71 -0.04 16.41
CA ALA A 186 -1.27 0.17 16.36
C ALA A 186 -0.64 -0.42 15.09
N ALA A 187 -1.09 -1.60 14.63
CA ALA A 187 -0.63 -2.21 13.39
C ALA A 187 -1.00 -1.36 12.16
N THR A 188 -2.22 -0.81 12.13
CA THR A 188 -2.70 0.05 11.05
C THR A 188 -1.93 1.38 11.02
N GLU A 189 -1.78 2.05 12.15
CA GLU A 189 -1.01 3.30 12.24
C GLU A 189 0.46 3.09 11.85
N PHE A 190 1.09 2.04 12.37
CA PHE A 190 2.47 1.73 12.01
C PHE A 190 2.64 1.39 10.53
N SER A 191 1.67 0.68 9.93
CA SER A 191 1.62 0.43 8.49
C SER A 191 1.60 1.73 7.69
N PHE A 192 0.82 2.72 8.12
CA PHE A 192 0.76 4.03 7.46
C PHE A 192 2.09 4.79 7.58
N PHE A 193 2.70 4.81 8.76
CA PHE A 193 4.01 5.44 8.93
C PHE A 193 5.10 4.77 8.10
N LEU A 194 5.09 3.43 8.04
CA LEU A 194 6.05 2.65 7.26
C LEU A 194 5.86 2.83 5.75
N ALA A 195 4.64 3.12 5.30
CA ALA A 195 4.35 3.46 3.90
C ALA A 195 5.17 4.65 3.40
N VAL A 196 5.38 5.65 4.26
CA VAL A 196 6.04 6.90 3.87
C VAL A 196 7.45 6.65 3.31
N PRO A 197 8.41 6.08 4.05
CA PRO A 197 9.75 5.86 3.50
C PRO A 197 9.76 4.87 2.34
N ILE A 198 8.93 3.83 2.35
CA ILE A 198 8.88 2.81 1.29
C ILE A 198 8.38 3.40 -0.04
N MET A 199 7.24 4.10 0.02
CA MET A 199 6.63 4.64 -1.20
C MET A 199 7.46 5.81 -1.76
N PHE A 200 8.03 6.68 -0.93
CA PHE A 200 8.94 7.71 -1.41
C PHE A 200 10.20 7.12 -2.06
N ALA A 201 10.79 6.07 -1.47
CA ALA A 201 11.94 5.41 -2.06
C ALA A 201 11.59 4.74 -3.39
N ALA A 202 10.48 3.99 -3.44
CA ALA A 202 10.02 3.29 -4.64
C ALA A 202 9.62 4.27 -5.75
N SER A 203 8.82 5.29 -5.44
CA SER A 203 8.38 6.30 -6.42
C SER A 203 9.55 7.17 -6.86
N GLY A 204 10.43 7.58 -5.95
CA GLY A 204 11.64 8.35 -6.31
C GLY A 204 12.55 7.60 -7.26
N TYR A 205 12.78 6.31 -7.01
CA TYR A 205 13.52 5.44 -7.94
C TYR A 205 12.86 5.39 -9.33
N GLN A 206 11.55 5.22 -9.39
CA GLN A 206 10.81 5.13 -10.64
C GLN A 206 10.78 6.47 -11.38
N VAL A 207 10.58 7.60 -10.68
CA VAL A 207 10.65 8.94 -11.29
C VAL A 207 12.00 9.17 -11.95
N VAL A 208 13.12 8.83 -11.30
CA VAL A 208 14.46 8.93 -11.88
C VAL A 208 14.60 8.02 -13.10
N LYS A 209 14.10 6.78 -13.00
CA LYS A 209 14.19 5.78 -14.08
C LYS A 209 13.41 6.19 -15.33
N TYR A 210 12.21 6.72 -15.16
CA TYR A 210 11.29 7.05 -16.25
C TYR A 210 11.25 8.55 -16.59
N ARG A 211 12.21 9.33 -16.08
CA ARG A 211 12.25 10.81 -16.25
C ARG A 211 12.11 11.29 -17.70
N ALA A 212 12.58 10.51 -18.67
CA ALA A 212 12.52 10.85 -20.09
C ALA A 212 11.09 10.73 -20.69
N LEU A 213 10.15 10.07 -19.98
CA LEU A 213 8.78 9.91 -20.42
C LEU A 213 7.87 11.04 -19.94
N PHE A 214 8.33 11.89 -19.01
CA PHE A 214 7.56 13.03 -18.54
C PHE A 214 7.53 14.12 -19.61
N SER A 215 6.33 14.55 -19.98
CA SER A 215 6.09 15.62 -20.92
C SER A 215 5.30 16.75 -20.27
N ALA A 216 5.55 18.00 -20.68
CA ALA A 216 4.79 19.15 -20.23
C ALA A 216 3.28 19.02 -20.56
N SER A 217 2.96 18.30 -21.64
CA SER A 217 1.59 18.01 -22.05
C SER A 217 0.83 17.14 -21.05
N ASP A 218 1.52 16.33 -20.25
CA ASP A 218 0.91 15.43 -19.28
C ASP A 218 0.61 16.12 -17.94
N ALA A 219 1.03 17.37 -17.76
CA ALA A 219 0.94 18.08 -16.48
C ALA A 219 -0.48 18.19 -15.93
N ILE A 220 -1.48 18.45 -16.78
CA ILE A 220 -2.89 18.61 -16.35
C ILE A 220 -3.49 17.27 -15.90
N PRO A 221 -3.46 16.18 -16.70
CA PRO A 221 -3.93 14.86 -16.24
C PRO A 221 -3.20 14.39 -14.97
N PHE A 222 -1.88 14.58 -14.91
CA PHE A 222 -1.09 14.20 -13.75
C PHE A 222 -1.48 14.97 -12.49
N ALA A 223 -1.72 16.29 -12.61
CA ALA A 223 -2.21 17.11 -11.51
C ALA A 223 -3.61 16.65 -11.05
N ILE A 224 -4.52 16.33 -11.97
CA ILE A 224 -5.86 15.80 -11.63
C ILE A 224 -5.73 14.50 -10.86
N GLY A 225 -5.03 13.51 -11.41
CA GLY A 225 -4.84 12.21 -10.77
C GLY A 225 -4.19 12.32 -9.38
N PHE A 226 -3.14 13.12 -9.27
CA PHE A 226 -2.45 13.39 -8.01
C PHE A 226 -3.36 14.00 -6.94
N VAL A 227 -4.10 15.06 -7.28
CA VAL A 227 -5.01 15.74 -6.34
C VAL A 227 -6.16 14.84 -5.93
N VAL A 228 -6.76 14.12 -6.89
CA VAL A 228 -7.85 13.18 -6.60
C VAL A 228 -7.36 12.04 -5.71
N SER A 229 -6.19 11.47 -6.02
CA SER A 229 -5.57 10.43 -5.19
C SER A 229 -5.27 10.93 -3.77
N PHE A 230 -4.73 12.14 -3.64
CA PHE A 230 -4.49 12.75 -2.33
C PHE A 230 -5.78 12.90 -1.52
N ILE A 231 -6.84 13.44 -2.11
CA ILE A 231 -8.11 13.70 -1.41
C ILE A 231 -8.78 12.37 -1.03
N SER A 232 -8.87 11.42 -1.96
CA SER A 232 -9.50 10.13 -1.71
C SER A 232 -8.72 9.28 -0.70
N ALA A 233 -7.39 9.32 -0.74
CA ALA A 233 -6.54 8.67 0.26
C ALA A 233 -6.71 9.28 1.66
N LEU A 234 -6.84 10.61 1.76
CA LEU A 234 -7.08 11.29 3.04
C LEU A 234 -8.41 10.83 3.66
N VAL A 235 -9.45 10.67 2.85
CA VAL A 235 -10.74 10.12 3.29
C VAL A 235 -10.58 8.67 3.72
N ALA A 236 -9.92 7.83 2.91
CA ALA A 236 -9.73 6.41 3.18
C ALA A 236 -8.91 6.16 4.46
N VAL A 237 -7.81 6.89 4.67
CA VAL A 237 -6.96 6.80 5.87
C VAL A 237 -7.77 7.12 7.13
N LYS A 238 -8.50 8.25 7.14
CA LYS A 238 -9.36 8.63 8.27
C LYS A 238 -10.46 7.62 8.54
N ALA A 239 -11.11 7.14 7.47
CA ALA A 239 -12.17 6.15 7.57
C ALA A 239 -11.64 4.83 8.15
N LEU A 240 -10.48 4.35 7.67
CA LEU A 240 -9.89 3.10 8.14
C LEU A 240 -9.52 3.16 9.62
N ILE A 241 -8.88 4.25 10.09
CA ILE A 241 -8.54 4.39 11.52
C ILE A 241 -9.79 4.33 12.40
N ARG A 242 -10.87 5.00 12.00
CA ARG A 242 -12.14 4.94 12.73
C ARG A 242 -12.76 3.55 12.69
N PHE A 243 -12.67 2.90 11.54
CA PHE A 243 -13.22 1.56 11.34
C PHE A 243 -12.53 0.51 12.21
N VAL A 244 -11.20 0.47 12.24
CA VAL A 244 -10.43 -0.56 12.96
C VAL A 244 -10.51 -0.41 14.49
N ALA A 245 -10.95 0.74 14.99
CA ALA A 245 -11.20 0.94 16.41
C ALA A 245 -12.31 0.01 16.94
N ASN A 246 -13.31 -0.35 16.10
CA ASN A 246 -14.50 -1.08 16.52
C ASN A 246 -14.80 -2.33 15.66
N HIS A 247 -14.09 -2.54 14.54
CA HIS A 247 -14.39 -3.61 13.58
C HIS A 247 -13.17 -4.48 13.30
N ASP A 248 -13.44 -5.70 12.82
CA ASP A 248 -12.41 -6.61 12.32
C ASP A 248 -12.21 -6.47 10.78
N PHE A 249 -11.14 -7.11 10.26
CA PHE A 249 -10.79 -7.01 8.85
C PHE A 249 -11.52 -8.01 7.93
N LYS A 250 -12.47 -8.79 8.44
CA LYS A 250 -13.15 -9.83 7.65
C LYS A 250 -13.95 -9.29 6.46
N GLY A 251 -14.51 -8.08 6.58
CA GLY A 251 -15.17 -7.41 5.46
C GLY A 251 -14.23 -7.21 4.26
N PHE A 252 -12.96 -6.83 4.53
CA PHE A 252 -11.95 -6.71 3.49
C PHE A 252 -11.53 -8.06 2.91
N ALA A 253 -11.54 -9.13 3.71
CA ALA A 253 -11.27 -10.47 3.22
C ALA A 253 -12.33 -10.93 2.20
N TRP A 254 -13.61 -10.75 2.50
CA TRP A 254 -14.68 -11.02 1.53
C TRP A 254 -14.55 -10.20 0.27
N TYR A 255 -14.29 -8.91 0.41
CA TYR A 255 -14.03 -8.02 -0.73
C TYR A 255 -12.91 -8.54 -1.62
N ARG A 256 -11.77 -8.97 -1.05
CA ARG A 256 -10.62 -9.52 -1.78
C ARG A 256 -10.95 -10.80 -2.54
N ILE A 257 -11.80 -11.68 -2.00
CA ILE A 257 -12.25 -12.88 -2.73
C ILE A 257 -13.04 -12.45 -3.97
N VAL A 258 -14.02 -11.56 -3.80
CA VAL A 258 -14.82 -11.05 -4.92
C VAL A 258 -13.93 -10.40 -5.97
N LEU A 259 -13.01 -9.51 -5.55
CA LEU A 259 -12.09 -8.86 -6.47
C LEU A 259 -11.18 -9.87 -7.19
N GLY A 260 -10.64 -10.88 -6.49
CA GLY A 260 -9.81 -11.91 -7.09
C GLY A 260 -10.56 -12.74 -8.15
N VAL A 261 -11.83 -13.08 -7.88
CA VAL A 261 -12.69 -13.75 -8.87
C VAL A 261 -12.95 -12.83 -10.07
N LEU A 262 -13.23 -11.54 -9.83
CA LEU A 262 -13.45 -10.59 -10.92
C LEU A 262 -12.20 -10.39 -11.79
N VAL A 263 -11.00 -10.31 -11.19
CA VAL A 263 -9.73 -10.26 -11.94
C VAL A 263 -9.60 -11.47 -12.86
N LEU A 264 -9.80 -12.68 -12.33
CA LEU A 264 -9.71 -13.91 -13.12
C LEU A 264 -10.76 -13.94 -14.23
N ALA A 265 -12.02 -13.64 -13.93
CA ALA A 265 -13.10 -13.65 -14.90
C ALA A 265 -12.87 -12.64 -16.03
N TYR A 266 -12.42 -11.43 -15.69
CA TYR A 266 -12.12 -10.38 -16.66
C TYR A 266 -11.03 -10.82 -17.65
N PHE A 267 -9.87 -11.24 -17.15
CA PHE A 267 -8.76 -11.65 -18.03
C PHE A 267 -9.01 -12.99 -18.74
N TRP A 268 -9.81 -13.89 -18.15
CA TRP A 268 -10.25 -15.11 -18.85
C TRP A 268 -11.11 -14.77 -20.06
N SER A 269 -11.98 -13.77 -19.95
CA SER A 269 -12.83 -13.32 -21.06
C SER A 269 -12.06 -12.68 -22.22
N GLN A 270 -10.86 -12.16 -21.95
CA GLN A 270 -9.98 -11.51 -22.91
C GLN A 270 -8.99 -12.49 -23.58
N ALA A 271 -8.86 -13.71 -23.04
CA ALA A 271 -7.94 -14.69 -23.61
C ALA A 271 -8.38 -15.07 -25.03
N PRO A 272 -7.48 -15.09 -26.03
CA PRO A 272 -7.82 -15.52 -27.37
C PRO A 272 -8.32 -16.98 -27.32
N ARG A 273 -9.50 -17.21 -27.86
CA ARG A 273 -10.10 -18.55 -28.04
C ARG A 273 -9.45 -19.29 -29.16
#